data_79d59c73c90bc80ac9412a5c7eadf7ad
#
_entry.id   79d59c73c90bc80ac9412a5c7eadf7ad
#
_cell.length_a   1.000
_cell.length_b   1.000
_cell.length_c   1.000
_cell.angle_alpha   90.00
_cell.angle_beta   90.00
_cell.angle_gamma   90.00
#
_symmetry.space_group_name_H-M   'P 1'
#
loop_
_entity.id
_entity.type
_entity.pdbx_description
1 polymer ?
#
loop_
_entity_poly.entity_id
_entity_poly.type
_entity_poly.pdbx_seq_one_letter_code
_entity_poly.pdbx_strand_id
1 'polypeptide(L)'
;MERNINELVAQMTLEEKAGLCSGADFWHLKGVERLGIPGVMVSDGPHGLRKQDQEADHLGINDSIKAVCFPAACATAASFDEALLERMGRALGEECRAEDVSVLLGPAVNIKRSPLCGRNFEYFSEDPYLAGKLAAAQVRGVQSWDVGTSVKHYAANNQEYRRMTCSSDMSERTLREIYLAPFETIVKEARPWTLMCSYNKINGVFASENPHTLTEILRDEWGFDGYVMSDWGAVNDRVKGLAAGLELEMPSSNGCLLYTSPSPRD
;
A
#
# COMPACT_ATOMS: atom_id res chain seq x y z
N MET A 1 -20.15 9.33 -17.99
CA MET A 1 -20.78 10.24 -16.98
C MET A 1 -19.91 10.19 -15.75
N GLU A 2 -19.31 11.29 -15.35
CA GLU A 2 -18.65 11.40 -14.05
C GLU A 2 -19.69 11.16 -12.94
N ARG A 3 -19.43 10.16 -12.11
CA ARG A 3 -20.32 9.88 -10.98
C ARG A 3 -20.06 10.92 -9.89
N ASN A 4 -21.12 11.55 -9.40
CA ASN A 4 -21.00 12.45 -8.26
C ASN A 4 -20.76 11.64 -6.99
N ILE A 5 -19.53 11.64 -6.50
CA ILE A 5 -19.12 10.88 -5.32
C ILE A 5 -19.94 11.23 -4.08
N ASN A 6 -20.24 12.53 -3.89
CA ASN A 6 -21.03 12.97 -2.74
C ASN A 6 -22.46 12.40 -2.77
N GLU A 7 -23.09 12.35 -3.94
CA GLU A 7 -24.41 11.73 -4.10
C GLU A 7 -24.36 10.21 -3.85
N LEU A 8 -23.32 9.52 -4.30
CA LEU A 8 -23.14 8.10 -4.02
C LEU A 8 -22.97 7.84 -2.51
N VAL A 9 -22.11 8.61 -1.85
CA VAL A 9 -21.88 8.49 -0.40
C VAL A 9 -23.17 8.83 0.40
N ALA A 10 -23.96 9.81 -0.05
CA ALA A 10 -25.23 10.15 0.60
C ALA A 10 -26.27 9.01 0.49
N GLN A 11 -26.21 8.21 -0.55
CA GLN A 11 -27.11 7.07 -0.77
C GLN A 11 -26.66 5.80 -0.03
N MET A 12 -25.42 5.72 0.45
CA MET A 12 -24.91 4.55 1.18
C MET A 12 -25.48 4.47 2.58
N THR A 13 -25.79 3.25 3.01
CA THR A 13 -26.06 2.95 4.42
C THR A 13 -24.77 3.03 5.24
N LEU A 14 -24.90 3.07 6.57
CA LEU A 14 -23.72 3.06 7.46
C LEU A 14 -22.93 1.76 7.31
N GLU A 15 -23.62 0.63 7.16
CA GLU A 15 -23.02 -0.70 6.96
C GLU A 15 -22.21 -0.77 5.66
N GLU A 16 -22.73 -0.17 4.58
CA GLU A 16 -22.02 -0.11 3.31
C GLU A 16 -20.76 0.77 3.41
N LYS A 17 -20.87 1.94 4.05
CA LYS A 17 -19.72 2.82 4.30
C LYS A 17 -18.64 2.10 5.14
N ALA A 18 -19.04 1.48 6.25
CA ALA A 18 -18.14 0.69 7.09
C ALA A 18 -17.57 -0.53 6.35
N GLY A 19 -18.38 -1.13 5.47
CA GLY A 19 -17.96 -2.25 4.62
C GLY A 19 -16.84 -1.87 3.66
N LEU A 20 -16.89 -0.69 3.04
CA LEU A 20 -15.84 -0.20 2.14
C LEU A 20 -14.49 0.04 2.84
N CYS A 21 -14.48 0.19 4.16
CA CYS A 21 -13.25 0.32 4.94
C CYS A 21 -12.57 -1.03 5.25
N SER A 22 -13.02 -2.14 4.66
CA SER A 22 -12.44 -3.47 4.87
C SER A 22 -12.50 -4.29 3.60
N GLY A 23 -11.49 -5.12 3.35
CA GLY A 23 -11.48 -6.04 2.21
C GLY A 23 -12.70 -6.97 2.19
N ALA A 24 -13.04 -7.48 1.01
CA ALA A 24 -14.04 -8.53 0.84
C ALA A 24 -13.46 -9.90 1.20
N ASP A 25 -12.26 -10.15 0.71
CA ASP A 25 -11.47 -11.35 0.96
C ASP A 25 -9.97 -11.01 0.98
N PHE A 26 -9.12 -11.97 0.67
CA PHE A 26 -7.67 -11.79 0.72
C PHE A 26 -7.13 -10.82 -0.33
N TRP A 27 -7.76 -10.72 -1.51
CA TRP A 27 -7.31 -9.89 -2.62
C TRP A 27 -8.35 -8.91 -3.16
N HIS A 28 -9.60 -8.95 -2.67
CA HIS A 28 -10.64 -8.09 -3.22
C HIS A 28 -11.12 -7.04 -2.21
N LEU A 29 -11.41 -5.87 -2.73
CA LEU A 29 -12.14 -4.81 -2.06
C LEU A 29 -13.63 -5.01 -2.26
N LYS A 30 -14.43 -4.60 -1.27
CA LYS A 30 -15.90 -4.67 -1.37
C LYS A 30 -16.43 -3.68 -2.39
N GLY A 31 -17.49 -4.08 -3.08
CA GLY A 31 -18.33 -3.20 -3.89
C GLY A 31 -19.65 -2.87 -3.20
N VAL A 32 -20.44 -1.99 -3.82
CA VAL A 32 -21.82 -1.70 -3.45
C VAL A 32 -22.68 -1.85 -4.71
N GLU A 33 -23.09 -3.08 -5.00
CA GLU A 33 -23.73 -3.45 -6.28
C GLU A 33 -24.96 -2.61 -6.60
N ARG A 34 -25.84 -2.36 -5.61
CA ARG A 34 -27.04 -1.54 -5.82
C ARG A 34 -26.75 -0.10 -6.24
N LEU A 35 -25.54 0.40 -6.00
CA LEU A 35 -25.06 1.72 -6.44
C LEU A 35 -24.14 1.61 -7.66
N GLY A 36 -23.96 0.40 -8.19
CA GLY A 36 -23.07 0.14 -9.31
C GLY A 36 -21.60 0.38 -9.01
N ILE A 37 -21.19 0.25 -7.76
CA ILE A 37 -19.79 0.31 -7.34
C ILE A 37 -19.25 -1.13 -7.35
N PRO A 38 -18.34 -1.49 -8.27
CA PRO A 38 -17.80 -2.84 -8.34
C PRO A 38 -16.85 -3.13 -7.18
N GLY A 39 -16.74 -4.40 -6.81
CA GLY A 39 -15.55 -4.88 -6.11
C GLY A 39 -14.37 -4.88 -7.06
N VAL A 40 -13.18 -4.64 -6.55
CA VAL A 40 -11.95 -4.59 -7.36
C VAL A 40 -10.87 -5.49 -6.77
N MET A 41 -10.02 -6.05 -7.63
CA MET A 41 -8.91 -6.89 -7.22
C MET A 41 -7.65 -6.05 -7.03
N VAL A 42 -6.92 -6.34 -5.95
CA VAL A 42 -5.55 -5.91 -5.73
C VAL A 42 -4.62 -7.12 -5.77
N SER A 43 -3.40 -6.97 -6.23
CA SER A 43 -2.47 -8.09 -6.30
C SER A 43 -1.05 -7.66 -5.98
N ASP A 44 -0.32 -8.55 -5.33
CA ASP A 44 1.12 -8.38 -5.12
C ASP A 44 1.88 -8.51 -6.45
N GLY A 45 3.12 -8.04 -6.49
CA GLY A 45 3.98 -8.24 -7.64
C GLY A 45 4.72 -6.99 -8.15
N PRO A 46 5.50 -6.30 -7.31
CA PRO A 46 6.27 -5.12 -7.76
C PRO A 46 7.34 -5.46 -8.81
N HIS A 47 7.68 -6.76 -8.97
CA HIS A 47 8.67 -7.25 -9.94
C HIS A 47 8.09 -8.32 -10.89
N GLY A 48 6.79 -8.34 -11.07
CA GLY A 48 6.02 -9.29 -11.86
C GLY A 48 4.74 -9.63 -11.14
N LEU A 49 3.64 -9.60 -11.86
CA LEU A 49 2.31 -9.79 -11.29
C LEU A 49 2.22 -11.16 -10.60
N ARG A 50 1.80 -11.17 -9.34
CA ARG A 50 1.64 -12.37 -8.53
C ARG A 50 0.17 -12.60 -8.18
N LYS A 51 -0.65 -12.77 -9.20
CA LYS A 51 -2.05 -13.12 -9.04
C LYS A 51 -2.20 -14.62 -8.84
N GLN A 52 -2.92 -15.06 -7.80
CA GLN A 52 -3.25 -16.47 -7.61
C GLN A 52 -4.36 -16.88 -8.57
N ASP A 53 -4.24 -18.09 -9.15
CA ASP A 53 -5.14 -18.59 -10.19
C ASP A 53 -6.47 -19.13 -9.63
N GLN A 54 -6.49 -19.44 -8.32
CA GLN A 54 -7.63 -19.99 -7.59
C GLN A 54 -7.91 -19.17 -6.32
N GLU A 55 -8.76 -19.70 -5.44
CA GLU A 55 -9.00 -19.10 -4.13
C GLU A 55 -7.66 -18.81 -3.41
N ALA A 56 -7.55 -17.60 -2.89
CA ALA A 56 -6.36 -17.16 -2.21
C ALA A 56 -6.07 -18.02 -0.98
N ASP A 57 -4.87 -18.56 -0.90
CA ASP A 57 -4.37 -19.15 0.33
C ASP A 57 -3.49 -18.12 1.08
N HIS A 58 -3.54 -18.17 2.40
CA HIS A 58 -2.71 -17.30 3.26
C HIS A 58 -1.23 -17.67 3.27
N LEU A 59 -0.86 -18.79 2.64
CA LEU A 59 0.48 -19.35 2.65
C LEU A 59 1.23 -19.19 1.32
N GLY A 60 0.52 -18.79 0.24
CA GLY A 60 1.09 -18.65 -1.11
C GLY A 60 1.49 -20.00 -1.72
N ILE A 61 0.79 -21.08 -1.36
CA ILE A 61 1.03 -22.44 -1.85
C ILE A 61 0.33 -22.69 -3.17
N ASN A 62 -0.83 -22.06 -3.38
CA ASN A 62 -1.59 -22.18 -4.62
C ASN A 62 -0.84 -21.57 -5.81
N ASP A 63 -1.03 -22.17 -6.96
CA ASP A 63 -0.41 -21.71 -8.19
C ASP A 63 -0.79 -20.26 -8.52
N SER A 64 0.17 -19.52 -9.03
CA SER A 64 -0.02 -18.18 -9.58
C SER A 64 -0.11 -18.24 -11.10
N ILE A 65 -0.76 -17.26 -11.69
CA ILE A 65 -0.76 -17.09 -13.15
C ILE A 65 0.67 -16.97 -13.67
N LYS A 66 0.87 -17.28 -14.94
CA LYS A 66 2.14 -17.06 -15.62
C LYS A 66 2.25 -15.56 -15.95
N ALA A 67 3.26 -14.92 -15.40
CA ALA A 67 3.56 -13.51 -15.63
C ALA A 67 5.05 -13.30 -15.89
N VAL A 68 5.43 -12.12 -16.39
CA VAL A 68 6.83 -11.78 -16.58
C VAL A 68 7.53 -11.62 -15.23
N CYS A 69 8.65 -12.29 -15.03
CA CYS A 69 9.51 -12.11 -13.88
C CYS A 69 10.54 -11.03 -14.19
N PHE A 70 10.28 -9.80 -13.78
CA PHE A 70 11.24 -8.70 -13.89
C PHE A 70 12.35 -8.83 -12.85
N PRO A 71 13.53 -8.22 -13.08
CA PRO A 71 14.56 -8.16 -12.07
C PRO A 71 14.07 -7.47 -10.79
N ALA A 72 14.51 -7.94 -9.63
CA ALA A 72 14.17 -7.35 -8.34
C ALA A 72 14.61 -5.88 -8.24
N ALA A 73 13.98 -5.10 -7.36
CA ALA A 73 14.23 -3.66 -7.24
C ALA A 73 15.72 -3.34 -6.98
N CYS A 74 16.42 -4.16 -6.21
CA CYS A 74 17.85 -3.98 -6.00
C CYS A 74 18.70 -4.08 -7.29
N ALA A 75 18.24 -4.87 -8.27
CA ALA A 75 18.91 -4.98 -9.57
C ALA A 75 18.48 -3.83 -10.52
N THR A 76 17.19 -3.51 -10.56
CA THR A 76 16.70 -2.41 -11.41
C THR A 76 17.20 -1.05 -10.93
N ALA A 77 17.37 -0.85 -9.62
CA ALA A 77 17.95 0.37 -9.07
C ALA A 77 19.40 0.59 -9.48
N ALA A 78 20.17 -0.47 -9.71
CA ALA A 78 21.56 -0.38 -10.19
C ALA A 78 21.68 0.18 -11.62
N SER A 79 20.57 0.31 -12.34
CA SER A 79 20.55 0.96 -13.65
C SER A 79 20.66 2.48 -13.55
N PHE A 80 20.21 3.10 -12.47
CA PHE A 80 20.07 4.55 -12.31
C PHE A 80 19.25 5.21 -13.44
N ASP A 81 18.32 4.45 -14.05
CA ASP A 81 17.57 4.85 -15.25
C ASP A 81 16.07 4.95 -14.97
N GLU A 82 15.58 6.17 -14.75
CA GLU A 82 14.14 6.43 -14.54
C GLU A 82 13.29 6.00 -15.74
N ALA A 83 13.80 6.18 -16.98
CA ALA A 83 13.05 5.81 -18.16
C ALA A 83 12.89 4.29 -18.30
N LEU A 84 13.88 3.52 -17.86
CA LEU A 84 13.78 2.06 -17.77
C LEU A 84 12.69 1.65 -16.77
N LEU A 85 12.68 2.27 -15.59
CA LEU A 85 11.68 1.95 -14.55
C LEU A 85 10.25 2.34 -15.00
N GLU A 86 10.10 3.44 -15.73
CA GLU A 86 8.80 3.81 -16.30
C GLU A 86 8.35 2.81 -17.36
N ARG A 87 9.24 2.34 -18.26
CA ARG A 87 8.91 1.28 -19.22
C ARG A 87 8.54 -0.03 -18.54
N MET A 88 9.27 -0.43 -17.48
CA MET A 88 8.94 -1.60 -16.69
C MET A 88 7.56 -1.43 -16.02
N GLY A 89 7.27 -0.25 -15.48
CA GLY A 89 5.97 0.08 -14.91
C GLY A 89 4.84 -0.04 -15.93
N ARG A 90 5.05 0.40 -17.17
CA ARG A 90 4.07 0.23 -18.26
C ARG A 90 3.78 -1.22 -18.58
N ALA A 91 4.81 -2.06 -18.65
CA ALA A 91 4.62 -3.49 -18.88
C ALA A 91 3.86 -4.18 -17.72
N LEU A 92 4.16 -3.81 -16.47
CA LEU A 92 3.39 -4.28 -15.30
C LEU A 92 1.93 -3.83 -15.34
N GLY A 93 1.67 -2.58 -15.73
CA GLY A 93 0.32 -2.03 -15.88
C GLY A 93 -0.48 -2.76 -16.97
N GLU A 94 0.17 -3.08 -18.09
CA GLU A 94 -0.42 -3.87 -19.17
C GLU A 94 -0.83 -5.27 -18.71
N GLU A 95 0.06 -5.98 -17.99
CA GLU A 95 -0.26 -7.29 -17.42
C GLU A 95 -1.41 -7.20 -16.39
N CYS A 96 -1.40 -6.20 -15.52
CA CYS A 96 -2.48 -5.97 -14.56
C CYS A 96 -3.82 -5.77 -15.26
N ARG A 97 -3.87 -4.99 -16.33
CA ARG A 97 -5.10 -4.79 -17.13
C ARG A 97 -5.58 -6.07 -17.79
N ALA A 98 -4.65 -6.87 -18.34
CA ALA A 98 -4.99 -8.15 -18.96
C ALA A 98 -5.57 -9.16 -17.97
N GLU A 99 -5.21 -9.02 -16.69
CA GLU A 99 -5.60 -9.92 -15.60
C GLU A 99 -6.68 -9.32 -14.67
N ASP A 100 -7.35 -8.24 -15.06
CA ASP A 100 -8.39 -7.57 -14.26
C ASP A 100 -7.92 -7.15 -12.85
N VAL A 101 -6.64 -6.82 -12.69
CA VAL A 101 -6.08 -6.28 -11.45
C VAL A 101 -6.18 -4.76 -11.47
N SER A 102 -6.88 -4.20 -10.50
CA SER A 102 -7.13 -2.75 -10.43
C SER A 102 -6.03 -1.99 -9.69
N VAL A 103 -5.33 -2.62 -8.75
CA VAL A 103 -4.22 -2.02 -7.99
C VAL A 103 -3.09 -3.01 -7.84
N LEU A 104 -1.90 -2.61 -8.26
CA LEU A 104 -0.65 -3.33 -8.02
C LEU A 104 -0.05 -2.91 -6.68
N LEU A 105 0.23 -3.88 -5.79
CA LEU A 105 0.80 -3.65 -4.47
C LEU A 105 2.32 -3.42 -4.56
N GLY A 106 2.68 -2.24 -4.96
CA GLY A 106 4.05 -1.80 -5.16
C GLY A 106 4.11 -0.41 -5.81
N PRO A 107 5.30 0.13 -6.02
CA PRO A 107 6.61 -0.38 -5.61
C PRO A 107 6.88 -0.31 -4.10
N ALA A 108 7.89 -1.06 -3.64
CA ALA A 108 8.35 -1.02 -2.25
C ALA A 108 9.61 -0.14 -2.13
N VAL A 109 9.60 0.81 -1.18
CA VAL A 109 10.61 1.89 -1.12
C VAL A 109 11.25 2.10 0.24
N ASN A 110 11.16 1.12 1.14
CA ASN A 110 11.83 1.24 2.43
C ASN A 110 13.35 1.29 2.25
N ILE A 111 14.00 1.98 3.17
CA ILE A 111 15.45 2.21 3.11
C ILE A 111 16.21 0.94 3.53
N LYS A 112 17.20 0.55 2.74
CA LYS A 112 18.11 -0.58 3.04
C LYS A 112 19.11 -0.18 4.13
N ARG A 113 18.65 -0.16 5.37
CA ARG A 113 19.48 0.24 6.50
C ARG A 113 20.46 -0.83 6.94
N SER A 114 20.01 -2.10 6.93
CA SER A 114 20.82 -3.24 7.32
C SER A 114 20.89 -4.27 6.18
N PRO A 115 22.07 -4.81 5.87
CA PRO A 115 22.19 -5.90 4.88
C PRO A 115 21.44 -7.17 5.29
N LEU A 116 21.13 -7.32 6.57
CA LEU A 116 20.42 -8.48 7.12
C LEU A 116 18.89 -8.40 7.00
N CYS A 117 18.33 -7.30 6.49
CA CYS A 117 16.90 -7.23 6.25
C CYS A 117 16.49 -8.17 5.13
N GLY A 118 15.60 -9.13 5.43
CA GLY A 118 15.17 -10.17 4.50
C GLY A 118 14.42 -9.67 3.27
N ARG A 119 13.94 -8.42 3.27
CA ARG A 119 13.21 -7.79 2.16
C ARG A 119 14.04 -6.80 1.35
N ASN A 120 15.35 -6.72 1.55
CA ASN A 120 16.20 -5.80 0.79
C ASN A 120 16.17 -6.03 -0.73
N PHE A 121 15.81 -7.24 -1.19
CA PHE A 121 15.69 -7.52 -2.61
C PHE A 121 14.60 -6.71 -3.31
N GLU A 122 13.50 -6.40 -2.60
CA GLU A 122 12.37 -5.66 -3.16
C GLU A 122 12.45 -4.14 -2.96
N TYR A 123 13.43 -3.66 -2.19
CA TYR A 123 13.67 -2.23 -1.99
C TYR A 123 14.73 -1.71 -2.95
N PHE A 124 14.59 -0.45 -3.40
CA PHE A 124 15.49 0.13 -4.40
C PHE A 124 16.88 0.45 -3.84
N SER A 125 16.97 1.24 -2.78
CA SER A 125 18.25 1.81 -2.35
C SER A 125 18.31 2.09 -0.84
N GLU A 126 19.51 2.34 -0.34
CA GLU A 126 19.75 3.04 0.93
C GLU A 126 19.65 4.56 0.78
N ASP A 127 19.80 5.07 -0.44
CA ASP A 127 19.64 6.47 -0.78
C ASP A 127 18.16 6.80 -1.00
N PRO A 128 17.55 7.66 -0.16
CA PRO A 128 16.14 8.01 -0.25
C PRO A 128 15.80 8.78 -1.54
N TYR A 129 16.72 9.56 -2.09
CA TYR A 129 16.53 10.29 -3.33
C TYR A 129 16.41 9.32 -4.51
N LEU A 130 17.38 8.41 -4.66
CA LEU A 130 17.36 7.41 -5.72
C LEU A 130 16.11 6.52 -5.64
N ALA A 131 15.78 6.05 -4.43
CA ALA A 131 14.59 5.23 -4.20
C ALA A 131 13.30 5.98 -4.62
N GLY A 132 13.17 7.24 -4.25
CA GLY A 132 12.02 8.07 -4.59
C GLY A 132 11.87 8.30 -6.10
N LYS A 133 12.96 8.65 -6.79
CA LYS A 133 12.95 8.96 -8.23
C LYS A 133 12.60 7.73 -9.08
N LEU A 134 13.26 6.60 -8.81
CA LEU A 134 13.01 5.37 -9.56
C LEU A 134 11.60 4.81 -9.31
N ALA A 135 11.15 4.85 -8.06
CA ALA A 135 9.79 4.41 -7.74
C ALA A 135 8.72 5.33 -8.34
N ALA A 136 8.92 6.65 -8.33
CA ALA A 136 8.01 7.59 -8.98
C ALA A 136 7.87 7.30 -10.49
N ALA A 137 8.98 6.97 -11.16
CA ALA A 137 8.95 6.56 -12.57
C ALA A 137 8.15 5.27 -12.77
N GLN A 138 8.35 4.25 -11.92
CA GLN A 138 7.57 3.02 -12.00
C GLN A 138 6.08 3.26 -11.76
N VAL A 139 5.71 4.10 -10.78
CA VAL A 139 4.32 4.48 -10.51
C VAL A 139 3.66 5.12 -11.73
N ARG A 140 4.33 6.10 -12.35
CA ARG A 140 3.82 6.72 -13.60
C ARG A 140 3.59 5.69 -14.70
N GLY A 141 4.52 4.74 -14.83
CA GLY A 141 4.41 3.67 -15.83
C GLY A 141 3.17 2.79 -15.60
N VAL A 142 2.97 2.28 -14.39
CA VAL A 142 1.81 1.43 -14.05
C VAL A 142 0.50 2.20 -14.21
N GLN A 143 0.42 3.41 -13.67
CA GLN A 143 -0.80 4.22 -13.71
C GLN A 143 -1.16 4.71 -15.11
N SER A 144 -0.23 4.70 -16.07
CA SER A 144 -0.53 5.01 -17.49
C SER A 144 -1.48 4.00 -18.15
N TRP A 145 -1.71 2.85 -17.52
CA TRP A 145 -2.66 1.81 -17.94
C TRP A 145 -3.97 1.84 -17.15
N ASP A 146 -4.25 2.92 -16.44
CA ASP A 146 -5.44 3.02 -15.56
C ASP A 146 -5.48 1.90 -14.51
N VAL A 147 -4.31 1.60 -13.95
CA VAL A 147 -4.08 0.65 -12.84
C VAL A 147 -3.45 1.42 -11.70
N GLY A 148 -4.05 1.35 -10.52
CA GLY A 148 -3.50 1.99 -9.33
C GLY A 148 -2.22 1.33 -8.85
N THR A 149 -1.43 2.07 -8.09
CA THR A 149 -0.27 1.55 -7.35
C THR A 149 -0.50 1.71 -5.86
N SER A 150 -0.01 0.76 -5.06
CA SER A 150 0.04 0.91 -3.61
C SER A 150 1.49 0.93 -3.16
N VAL A 151 2.04 2.14 -3.02
CA VAL A 151 3.44 2.33 -2.63
C VAL A 151 3.62 1.90 -1.19
N LYS A 152 4.64 1.08 -0.92
CA LYS A 152 4.79 0.38 0.35
C LYS A 152 6.24 0.38 0.87
N HIS A 153 6.45 0.20 2.14
CA HIS A 153 5.53 0.16 3.27
C HIS A 153 5.66 1.44 4.08
N TYR A 154 4.62 2.20 4.19
CA TYR A 154 4.60 3.53 4.81
C TYR A 154 4.42 3.41 6.34
N ALA A 155 5.47 3.56 7.18
CA ALA A 155 6.84 3.81 6.83
C ALA A 155 7.79 3.07 7.77
N ALA A 156 9.10 3.18 7.45
CA ALA A 156 10.19 2.72 8.32
C ALA A 156 10.19 1.21 8.64
N ASN A 157 9.70 0.35 7.73
CA ASN A 157 9.82 -1.10 7.84
C ASN A 157 11.21 -1.55 7.30
N ASN A 158 12.26 -1.37 8.11
CA ASN A 158 13.64 -1.59 7.70
C ASN A 158 14.23 -2.90 8.23
N GLN A 159 13.43 -3.71 8.92
CA GLN A 159 13.78 -5.03 9.42
C GLN A 159 12.55 -5.92 9.46
N GLU A 160 12.76 -7.23 9.30
CA GLU A 160 11.69 -8.23 9.37
C GLU A 160 11.55 -8.88 10.75
N TYR A 161 12.64 -8.86 11.53
CA TYR A 161 12.61 -9.44 12.87
C TYR A 161 11.61 -8.68 13.76
N ARG A 162 10.59 -9.40 14.24
CA ARG A 162 9.50 -8.87 15.09
C ARG A 162 8.76 -7.66 14.48
N ARG A 163 8.66 -7.59 13.15
CA ARG A 163 8.06 -6.45 12.44
C ARG A 163 6.65 -6.08 12.90
N MET A 164 5.88 -7.06 13.40
CA MET A 164 4.51 -6.84 13.91
C MET A 164 4.48 -6.14 15.27
N THR A 165 5.60 -6.02 15.96
CA THR A 165 5.63 -5.50 17.36
C THR A 165 6.77 -4.53 17.62
N CYS A 166 7.80 -4.48 16.77
CA CYS A 166 8.93 -3.57 16.95
C CYS A 166 8.53 -2.11 16.73
N SER A 167 9.29 -1.20 17.34
CA SER A 167 9.20 0.22 17.10
C SER A 167 10.46 0.71 16.40
N SER A 168 10.28 1.46 15.32
CA SER A 168 11.35 2.21 14.65
C SER A 168 11.39 3.59 15.27
N ASP A 169 12.30 3.75 16.25
CA ASP A 169 12.42 4.98 17.03
C ASP A 169 13.48 5.91 16.43
N MET A 170 13.12 7.15 16.18
CA MET A 170 13.99 8.12 15.52
C MET A 170 13.53 9.57 15.77
N SER A 171 14.46 10.51 15.56
CA SER A 171 14.11 11.94 15.57
C SER A 171 13.23 12.30 14.37
N GLU A 172 12.45 13.35 14.49
CA GLU A 172 11.61 13.89 13.40
C GLU A 172 12.45 14.18 12.14
N ARG A 173 13.65 14.76 12.32
CA ARG A 173 14.56 15.01 11.22
C ARG A 173 14.94 13.73 10.48
N THR A 174 15.29 12.67 11.20
CA THR A 174 15.65 11.37 10.61
C THR A 174 14.45 10.75 9.90
N LEU A 175 13.27 10.83 10.51
CA LEU A 175 12.03 10.34 9.90
C LEU A 175 11.78 11.00 8.55
N ARG A 176 11.84 12.33 8.49
CA ARG A 176 11.54 13.10 7.28
C ARG A 176 12.63 13.00 6.21
N GLU A 177 13.89 13.17 6.59
CA GLU A 177 14.98 13.25 5.61
C GLU A 177 15.38 11.89 5.03
N ILE A 178 15.13 10.79 5.74
CA ILE A 178 15.54 9.44 5.32
C ILE A 178 14.35 8.56 5.01
N TYR A 179 13.46 8.32 5.99
CA TYR A 179 12.47 7.24 5.86
C TYR A 179 11.19 7.67 5.15
N LEU A 180 10.83 8.92 5.21
CA LEU A 180 9.67 9.48 4.51
C LEU A 180 10.03 10.12 3.17
N ALA A 181 11.27 10.54 2.95
CA ALA A 181 11.68 11.26 1.75
C ALA A 181 11.35 10.54 0.42
N PRO A 182 11.52 9.20 0.27
CA PRO A 182 11.10 8.55 -0.96
C PRO A 182 9.59 8.61 -1.18
N PHE A 183 8.79 8.48 -0.12
CA PHE A 183 7.33 8.58 -0.22
C PHE A 183 6.89 9.99 -0.59
N GLU A 184 7.49 11.02 0.02
CA GLU A 184 7.22 12.42 -0.33
C GLU A 184 7.47 12.69 -1.81
N THR A 185 8.62 12.23 -2.33
CA THR A 185 8.96 12.34 -3.75
C THR A 185 7.89 11.70 -4.62
N ILE A 186 7.48 10.47 -4.30
CA ILE A 186 6.51 9.72 -5.09
C ILE A 186 5.13 10.38 -5.04
N VAL A 187 4.68 10.80 -3.87
CA VAL A 187 3.38 11.49 -3.71
C VAL A 187 3.34 12.77 -4.55
N LYS A 188 4.39 13.59 -4.47
CA LYS A 188 4.44 14.88 -5.18
C LYS A 188 4.66 14.75 -6.68
N GLU A 189 5.46 13.77 -7.14
CA GLU A 189 5.84 13.65 -8.55
C GLU A 189 5.01 12.66 -9.35
N ALA A 190 4.43 11.64 -8.72
CA ALA A 190 3.73 10.56 -9.43
C ALA A 190 2.28 10.36 -8.98
N ARG A 191 1.85 10.96 -7.87
CA ARG A 191 0.48 10.88 -7.35
C ARG A 191 -0.06 9.45 -7.33
N PRO A 192 0.50 8.55 -6.50
CA PRO A 192 0.03 7.19 -6.42
C PRO A 192 -1.42 7.17 -5.93
N TRP A 193 -2.24 6.27 -6.49
CA TRP A 193 -3.65 6.17 -6.08
C TRP A 193 -3.78 5.68 -4.65
N THR A 194 -2.85 4.85 -4.19
CA THR A 194 -2.87 4.32 -2.83
C THR A 194 -1.47 4.20 -2.24
N LEU A 195 -1.41 4.18 -0.90
CA LEU A 195 -0.25 3.74 -0.15
C LEU A 195 -0.63 2.56 0.75
N MET A 196 0.37 1.77 1.14
CA MET A 196 0.20 0.70 2.12
C MET A 196 1.00 1.04 3.37
N CYS A 197 0.31 1.15 4.53
CA CYS A 197 1.01 1.34 5.79
C CYS A 197 1.79 0.08 6.21
N SER A 198 2.84 0.26 6.99
CA SER A 198 3.70 -0.81 7.47
C SER A 198 3.15 -1.47 8.74
N TYR A 199 3.74 -2.64 9.11
CA TYR A 199 3.39 -3.37 10.33
C TYR A 199 3.91 -2.72 11.60
N ASN A 200 5.11 -2.12 11.54
CA ASN A 200 5.85 -1.68 12.71
C ASN A 200 5.25 -0.43 13.35
N LYS A 201 5.69 -0.17 14.56
CA LYS A 201 5.48 1.12 15.21
C LYS A 201 6.51 2.13 14.72
N ILE A 202 6.13 3.40 14.76
CA ILE A 202 7.00 4.56 14.58
C ILE A 202 6.92 5.36 15.87
N ASN A 203 8.04 5.49 16.57
CA ASN A 203 8.11 6.20 17.87
C ASN A 203 7.00 5.71 18.85
N GLY A 204 6.80 4.39 18.93
CA GLY A 204 5.86 3.76 19.83
C GLY A 204 4.42 3.62 19.34
N VAL A 205 4.03 4.27 18.24
CA VAL A 205 2.66 4.21 17.67
C VAL A 205 2.67 3.35 16.42
N PHE A 206 1.71 2.41 16.29
CA PHE A 206 1.59 1.60 15.06
C PHE A 206 1.40 2.49 13.82
N ALA A 207 2.07 2.15 12.73
CA ALA A 207 1.97 2.92 11.48
C ALA A 207 0.53 3.04 10.99
N SER A 208 -0.30 2.01 11.22
CA SER A 208 -1.73 2.00 10.90
C SER A 208 -2.59 2.91 11.79
N GLU A 209 -2.06 3.39 12.91
CA GLU A 209 -2.78 4.19 13.92
C GLU A 209 -2.11 5.55 14.18
N ASN A 210 -1.19 5.98 13.32
CA ASN A 210 -0.34 7.14 13.56
C ASN A 210 -0.87 8.38 12.83
N PRO A 211 -1.59 9.31 13.51
CA PRO A 211 -2.14 10.49 12.87
C PRO A 211 -1.05 11.45 12.37
N HIS A 212 0.12 11.48 13.03
CA HIS A 212 1.23 12.31 12.59
C HIS A 212 1.71 11.94 11.18
N THR A 213 1.88 10.64 10.90
CA THR A 213 2.32 10.21 9.58
C THR A 213 1.19 10.15 8.57
N LEU A 214 -0.01 9.63 8.94
CA LEU A 214 -1.11 9.38 8.01
C LEU A 214 -1.90 10.64 7.66
N THR A 215 -2.09 11.55 8.60
CA THR A 215 -2.87 12.78 8.39
C THR A 215 -1.97 13.99 8.25
N GLU A 216 -1.22 14.36 9.30
CA GLU A 216 -0.49 15.63 9.32
C GLU A 216 0.54 15.71 8.20
N ILE A 217 1.40 14.67 8.04
CA ILE A 217 2.45 14.67 7.01
C ILE A 217 1.88 14.30 5.65
N LEU A 218 1.23 13.14 5.55
CA LEU A 218 0.83 12.59 4.25
C LEU A 218 -0.24 13.45 3.56
N ARG A 219 -1.28 13.85 4.29
CA ARG A 219 -2.42 14.57 3.72
C ARG A 219 -2.27 16.08 3.79
N ASP A 220 -2.01 16.61 4.99
CA ASP A 220 -2.04 18.05 5.18
C ASP A 220 -0.80 18.73 4.60
N GLU A 221 0.40 18.12 4.74
CA GLU A 221 1.63 18.72 4.20
C GLU A 221 1.90 18.32 2.73
N TRP A 222 1.73 17.02 2.38
CA TRP A 222 2.07 16.57 1.03
C TRP A 222 0.90 16.61 0.04
N GLY A 223 -0.34 16.73 0.52
CA GLY A 223 -1.54 16.81 -0.30
C GLY A 223 -1.91 15.48 -0.96
N PHE A 224 -1.66 14.36 -0.30
CA PHE A 224 -2.07 13.05 -0.79
C PHE A 224 -3.60 12.95 -0.81
N ASP A 225 -4.17 12.68 -1.97
CA ASP A 225 -5.61 12.62 -2.24
C ASP A 225 -6.13 11.19 -2.50
N GLY A 226 -5.25 10.20 -2.46
CA GLY A 226 -5.60 8.78 -2.54
C GLY A 226 -6.07 8.19 -1.21
N TYR A 227 -6.05 6.87 -1.08
CA TYR A 227 -6.34 6.20 0.19
C TYR A 227 -5.16 5.34 0.69
N VAL A 228 -5.10 5.17 2.02
CA VAL A 228 -4.12 4.29 2.65
C VAL A 228 -4.78 2.97 3.00
N MET A 229 -4.20 1.87 2.53
CA MET A 229 -4.55 0.51 2.97
C MET A 229 -3.56 0.02 4.02
N SER A 230 -3.98 -0.92 4.85
CA SER A 230 -3.07 -1.63 5.74
C SER A 230 -2.24 -2.64 4.97
N ASP A 231 -1.03 -2.94 5.45
CA ASP A 231 -0.42 -4.24 5.15
C ASP A 231 -1.28 -5.38 5.72
N TRP A 232 -1.15 -6.59 5.21
CA TRP A 232 -2.03 -7.72 5.50
C TRP A 232 -2.02 -8.11 6.97
N GLY A 233 -3.09 -7.75 7.69
CA GLY A 233 -3.22 -7.99 9.12
C GLY A 233 -2.48 -6.97 10.01
N ALA A 234 -2.12 -5.80 9.49
CA ALA A 234 -1.42 -4.74 10.23
C ALA A 234 -2.33 -3.87 11.10
N VAL A 235 -3.64 -4.08 11.07
CA VAL A 235 -4.60 -3.31 11.87
C VAL A 235 -4.75 -3.94 13.25
N ASN A 236 -4.51 -3.17 14.30
CA ASN A 236 -4.73 -3.59 15.68
C ASN A 236 -6.03 -3.02 16.24
N ASP A 237 -6.33 -1.75 15.94
CA ASP A 237 -7.56 -1.05 16.34
C ASP A 237 -8.11 -0.28 15.13
N ARG A 238 -9.22 -0.77 14.56
CA ARG A 238 -9.85 -0.14 13.37
C ARG A 238 -10.33 1.27 13.63
N VAL A 239 -10.84 1.54 14.82
CA VAL A 239 -11.38 2.86 15.17
C VAL A 239 -10.26 3.88 15.24
N LYS A 240 -9.15 3.52 15.90
CA LYS A 240 -7.95 4.38 15.92
C LYS A 240 -7.34 4.55 14.55
N GLY A 241 -7.25 3.44 13.77
CA GLY A 241 -6.73 3.49 12.41
C GLY A 241 -7.53 4.44 11.53
N LEU A 242 -8.86 4.31 11.50
CA LEU A 242 -9.72 5.20 10.73
C LEU A 242 -9.62 6.66 11.19
N ALA A 243 -9.59 6.90 12.51
CA ALA A 243 -9.41 8.23 13.07
C ALA A 243 -8.04 8.84 12.74
N ALA A 244 -7.02 8.01 12.55
CA ALA A 244 -5.67 8.41 12.20
C ALA A 244 -5.45 8.65 10.69
N GLY A 245 -6.38 8.23 9.82
CA GLY A 245 -6.27 8.37 8.37
C GLY A 245 -5.97 7.08 7.61
N LEU A 246 -6.21 5.91 8.20
CA LEU A 246 -6.20 4.62 7.51
C LEU A 246 -7.61 4.31 6.99
N GLU A 247 -7.80 4.27 5.67
CA GLU A 247 -9.12 4.07 5.08
C GLU A 247 -9.50 2.60 4.87
N LEU A 248 -8.54 1.72 4.62
CA LEU A 248 -8.83 0.35 4.20
C LEU A 248 -8.03 -0.68 4.99
N GLU A 249 -8.72 -1.56 5.70
CA GLU A 249 -8.14 -2.76 6.30
C GLU A 249 -8.01 -3.89 5.27
N MET A 250 -6.80 -4.47 5.14
CA MET A 250 -6.55 -5.66 4.31
C MET A 250 -5.81 -6.76 5.10
N PRO A 251 -6.11 -8.04 4.83
CA PRO A 251 -7.36 -8.51 4.23
C PRO A 251 -8.52 -8.28 5.20
N SER A 252 -9.75 -8.67 4.82
CA SER A 252 -10.87 -8.63 5.77
C SER A 252 -10.55 -9.41 7.05
N SER A 253 -10.80 -8.81 8.20
CA SER A 253 -10.78 -9.52 9.50
C SER A 253 -12.04 -10.37 9.74
N ASN A 254 -12.94 -10.50 8.74
CA ASN A 254 -14.23 -11.18 8.85
C ASN A 254 -15.06 -10.72 10.06
N GLY A 255 -14.96 -9.43 10.39
CA GLY A 255 -15.65 -8.84 11.53
C GLY A 255 -14.95 -9.05 12.88
N CYS A 256 -13.83 -9.75 12.93
CA CYS A 256 -13.10 -9.98 14.19
C CYS A 256 -12.78 -8.66 14.91
N LEU A 257 -12.25 -7.68 14.19
CA LEU A 257 -11.94 -6.36 14.76
C LEU A 257 -13.18 -5.48 15.06
N LEU A 258 -14.35 -5.83 14.53
CA LEU A 258 -15.61 -5.18 14.90
C LEU A 258 -16.09 -5.62 16.30
N TYR A 259 -15.73 -6.84 16.69
CA TYR A 259 -16.13 -7.41 17.99
C TYR A 259 -15.06 -7.23 19.07
N THR A 260 -13.83 -6.90 18.70
CA THR A 260 -12.72 -6.63 19.62
C THR A 260 -12.52 -5.14 19.92
N SER A 261 -13.36 -4.28 19.37
CA SER A 261 -13.51 -2.92 19.88
C SER A 261 -13.87 -2.98 21.37
N PRO A 262 -13.23 -2.19 22.24
CA PRO A 262 -13.45 -2.32 23.68
C PRO A 262 -14.93 -2.28 23.98
N SER A 263 -15.40 -3.33 24.66
CA SER A 263 -16.76 -3.37 25.18
C SER A 263 -16.96 -2.16 26.07
N PRO A 264 -18.13 -1.51 26.06
CA PRO A 264 -18.43 -0.48 27.05
C PRO A 264 -18.34 -0.95 28.50
N ARG A 265 -17.94 -2.20 28.71
CA ARG A 265 -17.75 -2.83 30.01
C ARG A 265 -16.28 -3.04 30.40
N ASP A 266 -15.33 -2.76 29.52
CA ASP A 266 -13.89 -2.74 29.76
C ASP A 266 -13.45 -1.26 29.91
#